data_4f7964e255106e3623ac703a1f5344a0
#
_entry.id   4f7964e255106e3623ac703a1f5344a0
#
_cell.length_a   1.000
_cell.length_b   1.000
_cell.length_c   1.000
_cell.angle_alpha   90.00
_cell.angle_beta   90.00
_cell.angle_gamma   90.00
#
_symmetry.space_group_name_H-M   'P 1'
#
loop_
_entity.id
_entity.type
_entity.pdbx_description
1 polymer ?
#
loop_
_entity_poly.entity_id
_entity_poly.type
_entity_poly.pdbx_seq_one_letter_code
_entity_poly.pdbx_strand_id
1 'polypeptide(L)'
;MIRWLKTNHQVLTAVGAMVVGLAALFIAWDQARVMRAQQHASVYPVLQVDGYQSSSDTNASLGIRVRNTGVGPAQIESVSLFQDGERRADMSLFLAELPPGYDISWTALTGRSVAAGEMVPSVDLTWARSEVRLDDLTAAALEWDRWEVEICYCSVFNRCWTTSPIGGARAERVAHCERDDADPFLVLGTAAIDDPQAVTIEEEEAP
;
A
#
# COMPACT_ATOMS: atom_id res chain seq x y z
N MET A 1 22.57 -40.39 54.51
CA MET A 1 21.94 -39.44 53.52
C MET A 1 21.20 -38.30 54.24
N ILE A 2 20.26 -38.55 55.13
CA ILE A 2 19.43 -37.58 55.86
C ILE A 2 20.25 -36.56 56.71
N ARG A 3 21.37 -37.02 57.31
CA ARG A 3 22.23 -36.17 58.16
C ARG A 3 23.03 -35.16 57.34
N TRP A 4 23.46 -35.50 56.14
CA TRP A 4 24.15 -34.63 55.19
C TRP A 4 23.18 -33.51 54.62
N LEU A 5 21.94 -33.92 54.34
CA LEU A 5 20.86 -33.00 53.92
C LEU A 5 20.55 -31.90 54.97
N LYS A 6 20.54 -32.30 56.26
CA LYS A 6 20.33 -31.36 57.38
C LYS A 6 21.49 -30.35 57.55
N THR A 7 22.71 -30.74 57.22
CA THR A 7 23.92 -29.89 57.40
C THR A 7 24.08 -28.95 56.22
N ASN A 8 23.61 -29.33 55.00
CA ASN A 8 23.82 -28.58 53.76
C ASN A 8 22.54 -27.96 53.19
N HIS A 9 21.48 -27.83 54.03
CA HIS A 9 20.20 -27.28 53.56
C HIS A 9 20.30 -25.89 52.95
N GLN A 10 21.22 -25.05 53.45
CA GLN A 10 21.47 -23.71 52.91
C GLN A 10 22.02 -23.76 51.48
N VAL A 11 22.95 -24.68 51.21
CA VAL A 11 23.51 -24.87 49.87
C VAL A 11 22.47 -25.41 48.90
N LEU A 12 21.66 -26.36 49.36
CA LEU A 12 20.57 -26.92 48.52
C LEU A 12 19.51 -25.88 48.18
N THR A 13 19.13 -25.04 49.15
CA THR A 13 18.19 -23.94 48.89
C THR A 13 18.79 -22.90 47.96
N ALA A 14 20.08 -22.56 48.10
CA ALA A 14 20.75 -21.62 47.23
C ALA A 14 20.83 -22.15 45.78
N VAL A 15 21.20 -23.41 45.58
CA VAL A 15 21.23 -24.04 44.26
C VAL A 15 19.82 -24.16 43.68
N GLY A 16 18.83 -24.52 44.48
CA GLY A 16 17.44 -24.58 44.05
C GLY A 16 16.92 -23.19 43.59
N ALA A 17 17.20 -22.16 44.38
CA ALA A 17 16.84 -20.80 44.01
C ALA A 17 17.52 -20.32 42.69
N MET A 18 18.80 -20.72 42.51
CA MET A 18 19.51 -20.38 41.26
C MET A 18 18.92 -21.07 40.04
N VAL A 19 18.55 -22.35 40.16
CA VAL A 19 17.93 -23.13 39.08
C VAL A 19 16.57 -22.53 38.72
N VAL A 20 15.73 -22.19 39.71
CA VAL A 20 14.43 -21.56 39.51
C VAL A 20 14.61 -20.16 38.87
N GLY A 21 15.59 -19.39 39.31
CA GLY A 21 15.90 -18.08 38.73
C GLY A 21 16.30 -18.16 37.26
N LEU A 22 17.15 -19.13 36.90
CA LEU A 22 17.55 -19.37 35.50
C LEU A 22 16.35 -19.83 34.66
N ALA A 23 15.50 -20.72 35.17
CA ALA A 23 14.30 -21.17 34.50
C ALA A 23 13.31 -19.99 34.27
N ALA A 24 13.11 -19.15 35.27
CA ALA A 24 12.27 -17.94 35.15
C ALA A 24 12.81 -16.96 34.11
N LEU A 25 14.12 -16.77 34.03
CA LEU A 25 14.76 -15.92 33.03
C LEU A 25 14.52 -16.46 31.62
N PHE A 26 14.66 -17.77 31.41
CA PHE A 26 14.40 -18.41 30.13
C PHE A 26 12.93 -18.26 29.69
N ILE A 27 11.99 -18.48 30.61
CA ILE A 27 10.55 -18.30 30.33
C ILE A 27 10.25 -16.86 29.99
N ALA A 28 10.79 -15.89 30.72
CA ALA A 28 10.60 -14.48 30.46
C ALA A 28 11.14 -14.05 29.06
N TRP A 29 12.28 -14.61 28.67
CA TRP A 29 12.84 -14.40 27.33
C TRP A 29 11.93 -14.96 26.23
N ASP A 30 11.41 -16.17 26.39
CA ASP A 30 10.52 -16.78 25.41
C ASP A 30 9.20 -16.03 25.31
N GLN A 31 8.61 -15.64 26.43
CA GLN A 31 7.40 -14.79 26.46
C GLN A 31 7.63 -13.44 25.74
N ALA A 32 8.79 -12.81 25.95
CA ALA A 32 9.11 -11.56 25.26
C ALA A 32 9.18 -11.72 23.73
N ARG A 33 9.65 -12.87 23.23
CA ARG A 33 9.65 -13.18 21.80
C ARG A 33 8.23 -13.33 21.24
N VAL A 34 7.39 -14.08 21.93
CA VAL A 34 5.98 -14.30 21.54
C VAL A 34 5.22 -12.97 21.53
N MET A 35 5.38 -12.15 22.57
CA MET A 35 4.74 -10.83 22.65
C MET A 35 5.15 -9.92 21.49
N ARG A 36 6.44 -9.87 21.13
CA ARG A 36 6.89 -9.09 19.97
C ARG A 36 6.28 -9.59 18.66
N ALA A 37 6.20 -10.91 18.47
CA ALA A 37 5.57 -11.48 17.29
C ALA A 37 4.08 -11.10 17.20
N GLN A 38 3.35 -11.15 18.31
CA GLN A 38 1.95 -10.73 18.39
C GLN A 38 1.77 -9.24 18.12
N GLN A 39 2.63 -8.37 18.68
CA GLN A 39 2.60 -6.93 18.41
C GLN A 39 2.78 -6.63 16.91
N HIS A 40 3.72 -7.31 16.25
CA HIS A 40 3.91 -7.13 14.81
C HIS A 40 2.73 -7.67 13.99
N ALA A 41 2.12 -8.77 14.42
CA ALA A 41 0.96 -9.34 13.72
C ALA A 41 -0.28 -8.45 13.87
N SER A 42 -0.46 -7.77 15.01
CA SER A 42 -1.61 -6.90 15.28
C SER A 42 -1.64 -5.60 14.46
N VAL A 43 -0.52 -5.24 13.82
CA VAL A 43 -0.41 -4.03 12.98
C VAL A 43 0.15 -4.36 11.59
N TYR A 44 -0.12 -5.57 11.10
CA TYR A 44 0.35 -6.02 9.79
C TYR A 44 -0.46 -5.37 8.67
N PRO A 45 0.14 -4.46 7.87
CA PRO A 45 -0.52 -3.87 6.72
C PRO A 45 -0.43 -4.80 5.51
N VAL A 46 -1.43 -4.76 4.64
CA VAL A 46 -1.44 -5.46 3.35
C VAL A 46 -2.02 -4.51 2.32
N LEU A 47 -1.17 -3.91 1.51
CA LEU A 47 -1.62 -3.09 0.38
C LEU A 47 -1.90 -3.97 -0.83
N GLN A 48 -3.00 -3.66 -1.49
CA GLN A 48 -3.39 -4.20 -2.79
C GLN A 48 -3.60 -3.05 -3.75
N VAL A 49 -3.11 -3.20 -4.96
CA VAL A 49 -3.31 -2.27 -6.07
C VAL A 49 -4.30 -2.92 -7.02
N ASP A 50 -5.45 -2.30 -7.18
CA ASP A 50 -6.51 -2.81 -8.05
C ASP A 50 -6.78 -1.80 -9.18
N GLY A 51 -6.74 -2.28 -10.42
CA GLY A 51 -7.40 -1.60 -11.52
C GLY A 51 -8.92 -1.84 -11.43
N TYR A 52 -9.71 -0.87 -11.79
CA TYR A 52 -11.16 -1.04 -11.84
C TYR A 52 -11.78 -0.37 -13.05
N GLN A 53 -12.86 -0.94 -13.52
CA GLN A 53 -13.77 -0.37 -14.51
C GLN A 53 -15.17 -0.35 -13.94
N SER A 54 -15.89 0.74 -14.12
CA SER A 54 -17.26 0.92 -13.66
C SER A 54 -18.11 1.56 -14.74
N SER A 55 -19.38 1.24 -14.77
CA SER A 55 -20.35 1.87 -15.67
C SER A 55 -21.69 1.99 -14.99
N SER A 56 -22.31 3.17 -15.13
CA SER A 56 -23.66 3.49 -14.71
C SER A 56 -24.48 3.99 -15.91
N ASP A 57 -25.70 4.42 -15.67
CA ASP A 57 -26.55 5.04 -16.72
C ASP A 57 -26.01 6.40 -17.19
N THR A 58 -25.26 7.10 -16.32
CA THR A 58 -24.77 8.46 -16.58
C THR A 58 -23.28 8.52 -16.87
N ASN A 59 -22.48 7.69 -16.21
CA ASN A 59 -21.01 7.77 -16.26
C ASN A 59 -20.38 6.40 -16.52
N ALA A 60 -19.19 6.41 -17.10
CA ALA A 60 -18.30 5.28 -17.14
C ALA A 60 -16.95 5.71 -16.58
N SER A 61 -16.34 4.87 -15.74
CA SER A 61 -15.08 5.20 -15.07
C SER A 61 -14.06 4.08 -15.23
N LEU A 62 -12.80 4.47 -15.29
CA LEU A 62 -11.62 3.61 -15.31
C LEU A 62 -10.59 4.17 -14.35
N GLY A 63 -9.94 3.34 -13.53
CA GLY A 63 -8.98 3.89 -12.58
C GLY A 63 -8.15 2.84 -11.87
N ILE A 64 -7.25 3.34 -11.03
CA ILE A 64 -6.40 2.55 -10.15
C ILE A 64 -6.67 2.99 -8.71
N ARG A 65 -6.80 2.04 -7.82
CA ARG A 65 -6.99 2.27 -6.39
C ARG A 65 -6.06 1.40 -5.56
N VAL A 66 -5.63 1.95 -4.43
CA VAL A 66 -4.83 1.23 -3.44
C VAL A 66 -5.70 0.99 -2.22
N ARG A 67 -5.77 -0.24 -1.78
CA ARG A 67 -6.55 -0.65 -0.61
C ARG A 67 -5.65 -1.32 0.41
N ASN A 68 -5.81 -0.94 1.68
CA ASN A 68 -5.18 -1.66 2.78
C ASN A 68 -6.14 -2.73 3.32
N THR A 69 -5.89 -3.99 2.99
CA THR A 69 -6.67 -5.14 3.48
C THR A 69 -6.09 -5.76 4.76
N GLY A 70 -5.01 -5.16 5.28
CA GLY A 70 -4.39 -5.57 6.54
C GLY A 70 -5.09 -5.04 7.77
N VAL A 71 -4.51 -5.31 8.94
CA VAL A 71 -5.05 -4.93 10.25
C VAL A 71 -4.35 -3.71 10.86
N GLY A 72 -3.28 -3.23 10.26
CA GLY A 72 -2.54 -2.04 10.70
C GLY A 72 -2.38 -1.02 9.58
N PRO A 73 -2.02 0.24 9.91
CA PRO A 73 -1.77 1.26 8.91
C PRO A 73 -0.52 0.94 8.08
N ALA A 74 -0.57 1.25 6.79
CA ALA A 74 0.54 1.20 5.85
C ALA A 74 1.10 2.62 5.64
N GLN A 75 2.38 2.81 5.88
CA GLN A 75 3.09 4.05 5.56
C GLN A 75 3.77 3.86 4.21
N ILE A 76 3.34 4.59 3.19
CA ILE A 76 3.89 4.50 1.84
C ILE A 76 5.16 5.34 1.77
N GLU A 77 6.29 4.72 1.48
CA GLU A 77 7.59 5.39 1.40
C GLU A 77 7.97 5.75 -0.03
N SER A 78 7.59 4.92 -1.01
CA SER A 78 7.84 5.20 -2.43
C SER A 78 6.83 4.48 -3.32
N VAL A 79 6.62 5.06 -4.51
CA VAL A 79 5.79 4.51 -5.58
C VAL A 79 6.57 4.57 -6.88
N SER A 80 6.59 3.48 -7.62
CA SER A 80 7.23 3.40 -8.93
C SER A 80 6.27 2.81 -9.95
N LEU A 81 6.30 3.32 -11.17
CA LEU A 81 5.56 2.79 -12.30
C LEU A 81 6.50 2.08 -13.27
N PHE A 82 6.03 0.96 -13.79
CA PHE A 82 6.72 0.23 -14.85
C PHE A 82 5.71 -0.10 -15.96
N GLN A 83 6.18 -0.08 -17.18
CA GLN A 83 5.46 -0.57 -18.36
C GLN A 83 6.37 -1.53 -19.11
N ASP A 84 5.93 -2.76 -19.29
CA ASP A 84 6.72 -3.84 -19.89
C ASP A 84 8.09 -4.04 -19.20
N GLY A 85 8.16 -3.82 -17.87
CA GLY A 85 9.37 -3.91 -17.07
C GLY A 85 10.30 -2.68 -17.14
N GLU A 86 9.96 -1.65 -17.88
CA GLU A 86 10.70 -0.37 -17.92
C GLU A 86 10.08 0.66 -17.00
N ARG A 87 10.92 1.31 -16.16
CA ARG A 87 10.45 2.37 -15.27
C ARG A 87 9.93 3.57 -16.06
N ARG A 88 8.76 4.06 -15.69
CA ARG A 88 8.11 5.25 -16.25
C ARG A 88 8.02 6.36 -15.20
N ALA A 89 8.14 7.61 -15.66
CA ALA A 89 8.00 8.75 -14.78
C ALA A 89 6.54 9.02 -14.38
N ASP A 90 5.61 8.72 -15.30
CA ASP A 90 4.18 8.96 -15.17
C ASP A 90 3.36 8.02 -16.07
N MET A 91 2.06 8.21 -16.09
CA MET A 91 1.11 7.46 -16.92
C MET A 91 0.73 8.17 -18.24
N SER A 92 1.49 9.16 -18.69
CA SER A 92 1.15 9.96 -19.89
C SER A 92 0.95 9.09 -21.14
N LEU A 93 1.75 8.05 -21.32
CA LEU A 93 1.60 7.12 -22.43
C LEU A 93 0.28 6.35 -22.40
N PHE A 94 -0.16 5.93 -21.21
CA PHE A 94 -1.46 5.29 -21.03
C PHE A 94 -2.60 6.26 -21.32
N LEU A 95 -2.54 7.48 -20.78
CA LEU A 95 -3.57 8.49 -20.94
C LEU A 95 -3.73 8.94 -22.40
N ALA A 96 -2.64 8.95 -23.17
CA ALA A 96 -2.67 9.34 -24.60
C ALA A 96 -3.42 8.33 -25.50
N GLU A 97 -3.56 7.09 -25.08
CA GLU A 97 -4.25 6.02 -25.82
C GLU A 97 -5.75 5.94 -25.47
N LEU A 98 -6.20 6.71 -24.45
CA LEU A 98 -7.58 6.69 -24.00
C LEU A 98 -8.52 7.50 -24.90
N PRO A 99 -9.82 7.14 -24.96
CA PRO A 99 -10.83 7.99 -25.58
C PRO A 99 -10.82 9.39 -24.94
N PRO A 100 -10.87 10.47 -25.73
CA PRO A 100 -10.91 11.83 -25.19
C PRO A 100 -12.20 12.12 -24.41
N GLY A 101 -12.22 13.24 -23.69
CA GLY A 101 -13.42 13.74 -22.99
C GLY A 101 -13.61 13.17 -21.60
N TYR A 102 -12.55 12.73 -20.93
CA TYR A 102 -12.61 12.31 -19.53
C TYR A 102 -12.26 13.44 -18.57
N ASP A 103 -12.93 13.41 -17.43
CA ASP A 103 -12.49 14.12 -16.25
C ASP A 103 -11.48 13.23 -15.50
N ILE A 104 -10.37 13.83 -15.04
CA ILE A 104 -9.34 13.12 -14.29
C ILE A 104 -9.27 13.62 -12.86
N SER A 105 -9.28 12.69 -11.90
CA SER A 105 -8.90 12.96 -10.52
C SER A 105 -7.76 12.03 -10.10
N TRP A 106 -6.86 12.54 -9.28
CA TRP A 106 -5.69 11.79 -8.82
C TRP A 106 -5.38 12.08 -7.35
N THR A 107 -4.65 11.16 -6.76
CA THR A 107 -4.20 11.29 -5.37
C THR A 107 -2.78 10.78 -5.26
N ALA A 108 -1.86 11.64 -4.80
CA ALA A 108 -0.50 11.25 -4.49
C ALA A 108 -0.50 10.22 -3.34
N LEU A 109 0.32 9.20 -3.48
CA LEU A 109 0.42 8.09 -2.53
C LEU A 109 1.67 8.21 -1.64
N THR A 110 2.79 8.68 -2.19
CA THR A 110 4.07 8.78 -1.47
C THR A 110 3.92 9.66 -0.23
N GLY A 111 4.43 9.19 0.91
CA GLY A 111 4.31 9.87 2.20
C GLY A 111 2.94 9.72 2.87
N ARG A 112 1.97 9.04 2.25
CA ARG A 112 0.64 8.81 2.81
C ARG A 112 0.63 7.63 3.77
N SER A 113 -0.17 7.74 4.82
CA SER A 113 -0.56 6.62 5.67
C SER A 113 -1.96 6.15 5.29
N VAL A 114 -2.09 4.88 4.90
CA VAL A 114 -3.36 4.25 4.54
C VAL A 114 -3.83 3.41 5.71
N ALA A 115 -4.94 3.79 6.33
CA ALA A 115 -5.49 3.08 7.49
C ALA A 115 -5.97 1.67 7.12
N ALA A 116 -6.11 0.79 8.12
CA ALA A 116 -6.69 -0.53 7.92
C ALA A 116 -8.11 -0.42 7.36
N GLY A 117 -8.38 -1.10 6.24
CA GLY A 117 -9.66 -1.06 5.53
C GLY A 117 -9.87 0.16 4.61
N GLU A 118 -8.97 1.14 4.65
CA GLU A 118 -9.04 2.32 3.79
C GLU A 118 -8.72 1.97 2.34
N MET A 119 -9.41 2.67 1.42
CA MET A 119 -9.18 2.62 -0.01
C MET A 119 -8.92 4.04 -0.52
N VAL A 120 -7.83 4.21 -1.26
CA VAL A 120 -7.40 5.47 -1.86
C VAL A 120 -7.45 5.33 -3.37
N PRO A 121 -8.27 6.10 -4.11
CA PRO A 121 -8.19 6.17 -5.56
C PRO A 121 -6.92 6.94 -5.94
N SER A 122 -6.01 6.27 -6.65
CA SER A 122 -4.77 6.91 -7.12
C SER A 122 -4.99 7.67 -8.40
N VAL A 123 -5.78 7.10 -9.31
CA VAL A 123 -6.25 7.71 -10.55
C VAL A 123 -7.69 7.27 -10.77
N ASP A 124 -8.54 8.22 -11.10
CA ASP A 124 -9.93 7.99 -11.51
C ASP A 124 -10.23 8.84 -12.74
N LEU A 125 -10.61 8.18 -13.82
CA LEU A 125 -10.95 8.75 -15.11
C LEU A 125 -12.43 8.52 -15.33
N THR A 126 -13.19 9.58 -15.55
CA THR A 126 -14.64 9.50 -15.69
C THR A 126 -15.10 10.17 -16.99
N TRP A 127 -15.88 9.47 -17.77
CA TRP A 127 -16.54 9.92 -18.99
C TRP A 127 -18.04 10.04 -18.79
N ALA A 128 -18.69 10.96 -19.50
CA ALA A 128 -20.11 10.87 -19.70
C ALA A 128 -20.45 9.58 -20.48
N ARG A 129 -21.46 8.82 -20.02
CA ARG A 129 -21.78 7.51 -20.61
C ARG A 129 -22.13 7.57 -22.09
N SER A 130 -22.64 8.71 -22.56
CA SER A 130 -22.99 8.96 -23.97
C SER A 130 -21.78 9.21 -24.87
N GLU A 131 -20.62 9.54 -24.31
CA GLU A 131 -19.43 9.97 -25.04
C GLU A 131 -18.39 8.87 -25.22
N VAL A 132 -18.50 7.77 -24.47
CA VAL A 132 -17.54 6.68 -24.52
C VAL A 132 -18.22 5.33 -24.75
N ARG A 133 -17.58 4.49 -25.56
CA ARG A 133 -17.97 3.09 -25.75
C ARG A 133 -17.34 2.21 -24.66
N LEU A 134 -18.12 1.30 -24.10
CA LEU A 134 -17.60 0.37 -23.09
C LEU A 134 -16.50 -0.56 -23.65
N ASP A 135 -16.59 -0.89 -24.95
CA ASP A 135 -15.57 -1.72 -25.59
C ASP A 135 -14.20 -1.05 -25.59
N ASP A 136 -14.17 0.29 -25.81
CA ASP A 136 -12.91 1.07 -25.80
C ASP A 136 -12.31 1.11 -24.38
N LEU A 137 -13.15 1.27 -23.35
CA LEU A 137 -12.69 1.21 -21.95
C LEU A 137 -12.24 -0.18 -21.54
N THR A 138 -12.89 -1.22 -22.05
CA THR A 138 -12.47 -2.59 -21.79
C THR A 138 -11.12 -2.88 -22.45
N ALA A 139 -10.90 -2.39 -23.67
CA ALA A 139 -9.62 -2.49 -24.34
C ALA A 139 -8.51 -1.75 -23.55
N ALA A 140 -8.81 -0.53 -23.08
CA ALA A 140 -7.89 0.23 -22.23
C ALA A 140 -7.58 -0.48 -20.90
N ALA A 141 -8.57 -1.10 -20.28
CA ALA A 141 -8.36 -1.87 -19.06
C ALA A 141 -7.47 -3.11 -19.25
N LEU A 142 -7.45 -3.71 -20.44
CA LEU A 142 -6.56 -4.84 -20.76
C LEU A 142 -5.10 -4.40 -20.87
N GLU A 143 -4.83 -3.12 -21.18
CA GLU A 143 -3.46 -2.58 -21.21
C GLU A 143 -2.82 -2.57 -19.82
N TRP A 144 -3.60 -2.63 -18.73
CA TRP A 144 -3.06 -2.69 -17.38
C TRP A 144 -2.20 -3.91 -17.10
N ASP A 145 -2.35 -4.99 -17.85
CA ASP A 145 -1.47 -6.16 -17.73
C ASP A 145 0.00 -5.83 -18.09
N ARG A 146 0.22 -4.72 -18.81
CA ARG A 146 1.55 -4.22 -19.15
C ARG A 146 2.12 -3.23 -18.15
N TRP A 147 1.26 -2.75 -17.22
CA TRP A 147 1.64 -1.76 -16.22
C TRP A 147 1.77 -2.40 -14.84
N GLU A 148 2.81 -2.01 -14.15
CA GLU A 148 3.04 -2.39 -12.77
C GLU A 148 3.13 -1.12 -11.91
N VAL A 149 2.44 -1.13 -10.78
CA VAL A 149 2.53 -0.10 -9.75
C VAL A 149 3.20 -0.73 -8.54
N GLU A 150 4.50 -0.51 -8.42
CA GLU A 150 5.25 -0.97 -7.26
C GLU A 150 5.14 0.04 -6.13
N ILE A 151 4.66 -0.41 -4.98
CA ILE A 151 4.55 0.41 -3.78
C ILE A 151 5.42 -0.21 -2.69
N CYS A 152 6.43 0.53 -2.21
CA CYS A 152 7.16 0.16 -1.02
C CYS A 152 6.54 0.86 0.19
N TYR A 153 6.16 0.06 1.19
CA TYR A 153 5.46 0.56 2.37
C TYR A 153 5.91 -0.16 3.63
N CYS A 154 5.78 0.53 4.76
CA CYS A 154 6.18 0.00 6.07
C CYS A 154 5.02 0.04 7.07
N SER A 155 5.07 -0.85 8.06
CA SER A 155 4.24 -0.77 9.25
C SER A 155 4.81 0.26 10.24
N VAL A 156 4.03 0.63 11.26
CA VAL A 156 4.47 1.51 12.37
C VAL A 156 5.67 0.97 13.16
N PHE A 157 6.05 -0.29 12.97
CA PHE A 157 7.25 -0.90 13.55
C PHE A 157 8.39 -1.07 12.55
N ASN A 158 8.41 -0.29 11.46
CA ASN A 158 9.44 -0.30 10.42
C ASN A 158 9.68 -1.70 9.80
N ARG A 159 8.64 -2.51 9.69
CA ARG A 159 8.67 -3.69 8.84
C ARG A 159 8.11 -3.30 7.49
N CYS A 160 8.84 -3.61 6.43
CA CYS A 160 8.56 -3.11 5.10
C CYS A 160 8.27 -4.22 4.09
N TRP A 161 7.48 -3.88 3.09
CA TRP A 161 7.08 -4.75 1.98
C TRP A 161 6.98 -3.94 0.69
N THR A 162 7.15 -4.62 -0.42
CA THR A 162 6.77 -4.14 -1.75
C THR A 162 5.56 -4.90 -2.25
N THR A 163 4.67 -4.22 -2.97
CA THR A 163 3.56 -4.84 -3.67
C THR A 163 3.59 -4.44 -5.14
N SER A 164 3.48 -5.41 -6.02
CA SER A 164 3.27 -5.34 -7.47
C SER A 164 2.88 -6.75 -7.97
N PRO A 165 2.31 -6.93 -9.16
CA PRO A 165 1.72 -5.98 -10.10
C PRO A 165 0.29 -5.55 -9.73
N ILE A 166 -0.36 -4.77 -10.60
CA ILE A 166 -1.79 -4.48 -10.50
C ILE A 166 -2.58 -5.80 -10.55
N GLY A 167 -3.55 -5.96 -9.65
CA GLY A 167 -4.40 -7.16 -9.64
C GLY A 167 -4.03 -8.23 -8.62
N GLY A 168 -3.15 -7.97 -7.68
CA GLY A 168 -3.09 -8.76 -6.46
C GLY A 168 -1.96 -9.74 -6.29
N ALA A 169 -0.76 -9.39 -6.67
CA ALA A 169 0.41 -10.13 -6.23
C ALA A 169 0.57 -10.07 -4.71
N ARG A 170 1.11 -11.13 -4.15
CA ARG A 170 1.44 -11.18 -2.73
C ARG A 170 2.60 -10.23 -2.44
N ALA A 171 2.41 -9.33 -1.47
CA ALA A 171 3.46 -8.43 -1.04
C ALA A 171 4.72 -9.18 -0.60
N GLU A 172 5.88 -8.76 -1.07
CA GLU A 172 7.18 -9.32 -0.72
C GLU A 172 7.81 -8.50 0.41
N ARG A 173 8.43 -9.21 1.36
CA ARG A 173 9.10 -8.55 2.47
C ARG A 173 10.45 -8.03 2.05
N VAL A 174 10.71 -6.74 2.33
CA VAL A 174 12.00 -6.08 2.10
C VAL A 174 12.64 -5.64 3.42
N ALA A 175 13.93 -5.39 3.41
CA ALA A 175 14.66 -4.96 4.60
C ALA A 175 14.28 -3.53 5.02
N HIS A 176 14.13 -2.64 4.05
CA HIS A 176 13.73 -1.24 4.21
C HIS A 176 13.19 -0.75 2.86
N CYS A 177 12.41 0.33 2.89
CA CYS A 177 12.06 1.11 1.71
C CYS A 177 13.00 2.30 1.59
N GLU A 178 13.50 2.56 0.41
CA GLU A 178 14.14 3.84 0.10
C GLU A 178 13.04 4.87 -0.12
N ARG A 179 13.16 6.00 0.59
CA ARG A 179 12.21 7.08 0.41
C ARG A 179 12.47 7.78 -0.91
N ASP A 180 11.45 7.88 -1.73
CA ASP A 180 11.46 8.64 -2.97
C ASP A 180 10.31 9.65 -2.90
N ASP A 181 10.64 10.93 -2.90
CA ASP A 181 9.63 12.00 -2.86
C ASP A 181 8.95 12.20 -4.23
N ALA A 182 9.44 11.55 -5.29
CA ALA A 182 8.80 11.52 -6.59
C ALA A 182 7.56 10.61 -6.53
N ASP A 183 6.38 11.18 -6.79
CA ASP A 183 5.14 10.43 -6.89
C ASP A 183 4.62 10.51 -8.34
N PRO A 184 4.54 9.38 -9.05
CA PRO A 184 4.14 9.36 -10.45
C PRO A 184 2.69 9.80 -10.69
N PHE A 185 1.85 9.76 -9.65
CA PHE A 185 0.47 10.25 -9.73
C PHE A 185 0.36 11.76 -9.51
N LEU A 186 1.34 12.38 -8.84
CA LEU A 186 1.36 13.83 -8.63
C LEU A 186 1.59 14.60 -9.94
N VAL A 187 2.38 14.03 -10.86
CA VAL A 187 2.70 14.65 -12.16
C VAL A 187 1.47 14.78 -13.06
N LEU A 188 0.45 13.93 -12.86
CA LEU A 188 -0.81 14.01 -13.64
C LEU A 188 -1.50 15.37 -13.48
N GLY A 189 -1.37 16.00 -12.30
CA GLY A 189 -1.92 17.33 -12.04
C GLY A 189 -1.23 18.46 -12.78
N THR A 190 0.06 18.36 -13.03
CA THR A 190 0.81 19.39 -13.75
C THR A 190 0.56 19.31 -15.27
N ALA A 191 0.42 18.10 -15.82
CA ALA A 191 0.11 17.89 -17.22
C ALA A 191 -1.32 18.41 -17.60
N ALA A 192 -2.29 18.28 -16.69
CA ALA A 192 -3.65 18.79 -16.90
C ALA A 192 -3.73 20.34 -16.85
N ILE A 193 -2.78 21.01 -16.19
CA ILE A 193 -2.73 22.48 -16.10
C ILE A 193 -2.05 23.09 -17.34
N ASP A 194 -1.17 22.35 -17.99
CA ASP A 194 -0.43 22.83 -19.18
C ASP A 194 -1.21 22.65 -20.51
N ASP A 195 -2.36 21.96 -20.51
CA ASP A 195 -3.28 21.91 -21.66
C ASP A 195 -4.38 22.96 -21.53
N PRO A 196 -4.26 24.12 -22.23
CA PRO A 196 -5.25 25.19 -22.14
C PRO A 196 -6.61 24.84 -22.78
N GLN A 197 -6.80 23.64 -23.31
CA GLN A 197 -8.08 23.19 -23.87
C GLN A 197 -8.96 22.47 -22.84
N ALA A 198 -8.45 22.18 -21.62
CA ALA A 198 -9.19 21.49 -20.58
C ALA A 198 -10.03 22.41 -19.67
N VAL A 199 -9.97 23.75 -19.82
CA VAL A 199 -10.71 24.69 -18.97
C VAL A 199 -11.44 25.72 -19.84
N THR A 200 -12.53 25.33 -20.47
CA THR A 200 -13.63 26.28 -20.77
C THR A 200 -14.61 26.20 -19.61
N ILE A 201 -14.31 26.91 -18.52
CA ILE A 201 -15.34 27.30 -17.56
C ILE A 201 -16.18 28.36 -18.32
N GLU A 202 -17.38 28.00 -18.77
CA GLU A 202 -18.41 28.94 -19.13
C GLU A 202 -18.71 29.79 -17.89
N GLU A 203 -18.21 31.02 -17.88
CA GLU A 203 -18.65 32.05 -16.96
C GLU A 203 -20.10 32.36 -17.33
N GLU A 204 -21.04 31.66 -16.71
CA GLU A 204 -22.47 31.96 -16.79
C GLU A 204 -22.71 33.28 -16.06
N GLU A 205 -22.78 34.33 -16.87
CA GLU A 205 -23.18 35.68 -16.49
C GLU A 205 -24.62 35.60 -15.93
N ALA A 206 -24.73 35.71 -14.61
CA ALA A 206 -26.04 35.84 -13.95
C ALA A 206 -26.68 37.20 -14.23
N PRO A 207 -28.00 37.26 -14.45
CA PRO A 207 -28.76 38.48 -14.77
C PRO A 207 -28.95 39.43 -13.58
#